data_46cbcba3443feca6e2c90b1eea29245d
#
_entry.id   46cbcba3443feca6e2c90b1eea29245d
#
_cell.length_a   1.000
_cell.length_b   1.000
_cell.length_c   1.000
_cell.angle_alpha   90.00
_cell.angle_beta   90.00
_cell.angle_gamma   90.00
#
_symmetry.space_group_name_H-M   'P 1'
#
loop_
_entity.id
_entity.type
_entity.pdbx_description
1 polymer ?
#
loop_
_entity_poly.entity_id
_entity_poly.type
_entity_poly.pdbx_seq_one_letter_code
_entity_poly.pdbx_strand_id
1 'polypeptide(L)'
;MNKLIENCLFLKDKDRFNILRTKASDFRNTFIGETIVRDSIFDVIQNYVKSKEHEIKLLKFPIDDTELWAFTCLKDGIIFVTINTALPLNNQIFAAAHELYHIYKYIEDSQEEYIEKGSILTRKDFDEEDVSEEDREANAFAALILAPKEQIEKQIKITGREFTDSGLYDLIHFMDYFAMPYKGMVLKLFECGRYTEEQADILLQSESRKTLEEAYIHDCGTRWLEPTFENNLASLKALV
;
A
#
# COMPACT_ATOMS: atom_id res chain seq x y z
N MET A 1 -21.59 -7.00 7.39
CA MET A 1 -20.34 -7.01 6.61
C MET A 1 -19.64 -5.67 6.84
N ASN A 2 -18.36 -5.69 7.05
CA ASN A 2 -17.56 -4.45 7.22
C ASN A 2 -17.55 -3.68 5.90
N LYS A 3 -17.77 -2.38 5.94
CA LYS A 3 -17.82 -1.53 4.74
C LYS A 3 -16.52 -1.55 3.93
N LEU A 4 -15.38 -1.73 4.59
CA LEU A 4 -14.10 -1.91 3.88
C LEU A 4 -14.10 -3.17 3.01
N ILE A 5 -14.69 -4.26 3.50
CA ILE A 5 -14.84 -5.50 2.72
C ILE A 5 -15.77 -5.26 1.53
N GLU A 6 -16.95 -4.67 1.79
CA GLU A 6 -17.94 -4.35 0.74
C GLU A 6 -17.37 -3.43 -0.36
N ASN A 7 -16.47 -2.53 0.00
CA ASN A 7 -15.84 -1.59 -0.91
C ASN A 7 -14.61 -2.13 -1.63
N CYS A 8 -14.15 -3.35 -1.32
CA CYS A 8 -13.03 -3.94 -2.05
C CYS A 8 -13.37 -4.12 -3.52
N LEU A 9 -12.47 -3.70 -4.39
CA LEU A 9 -12.67 -3.76 -5.85
C LEU A 9 -12.97 -5.19 -6.34
N PHE A 10 -12.32 -6.20 -5.77
CA PHE A 10 -12.49 -7.59 -6.18
C PHE A 10 -13.88 -8.17 -5.87
N LEU A 11 -14.62 -7.57 -4.93
CA LEU A 11 -16.02 -7.91 -4.65
C LEU A 11 -16.99 -7.02 -5.41
N LYS A 12 -16.70 -5.73 -5.48
CA LYS A 12 -17.58 -4.71 -6.05
C LYS A 12 -17.62 -4.74 -7.58
N ASP A 13 -16.48 -4.95 -8.21
CA ASP A 13 -16.33 -5.05 -9.67
C ASP A 13 -15.23 -6.05 -10.02
N LYS A 14 -15.62 -7.29 -10.15
CA LYS A 14 -14.70 -8.40 -10.43
C LYS A 14 -14.02 -8.30 -11.79
N ASP A 15 -14.71 -7.77 -12.80
CA ASP A 15 -14.15 -7.66 -14.15
C ASP A 15 -13.07 -6.58 -14.17
N ARG A 16 -13.35 -5.43 -13.57
CA ARG A 16 -12.40 -4.34 -13.42
C ARG A 16 -11.18 -4.77 -12.58
N PHE A 17 -11.40 -5.50 -11.49
CA PHE A 17 -10.32 -6.08 -10.69
C PHE A 17 -9.44 -7.05 -11.50
N ASN A 18 -10.03 -7.90 -12.34
CA ASN A 18 -9.26 -8.82 -13.18
C ASN A 18 -8.41 -8.08 -14.23
N ILE A 19 -8.93 -7.01 -14.83
CA ILE A 19 -8.18 -6.15 -15.74
C ILE A 19 -7.00 -5.51 -14.99
N LEU A 20 -7.26 -4.95 -13.82
CA LEU A 20 -6.24 -4.32 -12.99
C LEU A 20 -5.16 -5.31 -12.56
N ARG A 21 -5.55 -6.55 -12.19
CA ARG A 21 -4.62 -7.62 -11.85
C ARG A 21 -3.69 -7.97 -13.01
N THR A 22 -4.19 -7.99 -14.24
CA THR A 22 -3.36 -8.21 -15.43
C THR A 22 -2.37 -7.06 -15.61
N LYS A 23 -2.83 -5.80 -15.54
CA LYS A 23 -1.96 -4.61 -15.63
C LYS A 23 -0.87 -4.62 -14.54
N ALA A 24 -1.22 -4.94 -13.30
CA ALA A 24 -0.26 -5.04 -12.21
C ALA A 24 0.77 -6.18 -12.41
N SER A 25 0.32 -7.32 -12.94
CA SER A 25 1.21 -8.44 -13.27
C SER A 25 2.20 -8.06 -14.39
N ASP A 26 1.74 -7.42 -15.44
CA ASP A 26 2.58 -6.97 -16.57
C ASP A 26 3.59 -5.92 -16.09
N PHE A 27 3.14 -4.97 -15.27
CA PHE A 27 4.01 -3.98 -14.64
C PHE A 27 5.10 -4.64 -13.78
N ARG A 28 4.71 -5.59 -12.91
CA ARG A 28 5.67 -6.34 -12.10
C ARG A 28 6.68 -7.09 -12.94
N ASN A 29 6.24 -7.81 -13.97
CA ASN A 29 7.12 -8.57 -14.85
C ASN A 29 8.16 -7.68 -15.54
N THR A 30 7.79 -6.43 -15.86
CA THR A 30 8.67 -5.50 -16.57
C THR A 30 9.63 -4.77 -15.63
N PHE A 31 9.17 -4.31 -14.46
CA PHE A 31 9.90 -3.36 -13.62
C PHE A 31 10.38 -3.92 -12.27
N ILE A 32 9.85 -5.07 -11.84
CA ILE A 32 10.09 -5.62 -10.49
C ILE A 32 10.66 -7.05 -10.54
N GLY A 33 10.10 -7.90 -11.39
CA GLY A 33 10.38 -9.34 -11.43
C GLY A 33 9.74 -10.09 -10.24
N GLU A 34 10.41 -11.17 -9.81
CA GLU A 34 9.93 -12.03 -8.71
C GLU A 34 10.29 -11.52 -7.31
N THR A 35 10.92 -10.37 -7.19
CA THR A 35 11.38 -9.85 -5.90
C THR A 35 10.24 -9.29 -5.05
N ILE A 36 10.42 -9.27 -3.73
CA ILE A 36 9.54 -8.55 -2.82
C ILE A 36 9.94 -7.08 -2.85
N VAL A 37 8.96 -6.22 -3.13
CA VAL A 37 9.21 -4.81 -3.44
C VAL A 37 9.66 -4.02 -2.22
N ARG A 38 8.88 -4.04 -1.13
CA ARG A 38 9.17 -3.27 0.09
C ARG A 38 9.58 -1.82 -0.21
N ASP A 39 10.63 -1.34 0.44
CA ASP A 39 11.18 0.02 0.28
C ASP A 39 11.79 0.28 -1.10
N SER A 40 12.08 -0.74 -1.90
CA SER A 40 12.49 -0.54 -3.30
C SER A 40 11.38 0.05 -4.19
N ILE A 41 10.13 0.16 -3.70
CA ILE A 41 9.03 0.82 -4.44
C ILE A 41 9.40 2.23 -4.90
N PHE A 42 10.19 2.96 -4.11
CA PHE A 42 10.62 4.31 -4.45
C PHE A 42 11.53 4.33 -5.69
N ASP A 43 12.42 3.35 -5.81
CA ASP A 43 13.28 3.18 -6.98
C ASP A 43 12.48 2.69 -8.18
N VAL A 44 11.51 1.79 -7.96
CA VAL A 44 10.60 1.30 -9.01
C VAL A 44 9.84 2.45 -9.66
N ILE A 45 9.27 3.37 -8.86
CA ILE A 45 8.56 4.55 -9.37
C ILE A 45 9.50 5.40 -10.23
N GLN A 46 10.69 5.73 -9.72
CA GLN A 46 11.64 6.56 -10.45
C GLN A 46 12.09 5.92 -11.76
N ASN A 47 12.40 4.62 -11.73
CA ASN A 47 12.83 3.87 -12.90
C ASN A 47 11.72 3.77 -13.95
N TYR A 48 10.48 3.51 -13.52
CA TYR A 48 9.32 3.48 -14.40
C TYR A 48 9.14 4.82 -15.12
N VAL A 49 9.03 5.92 -14.38
CA VAL A 49 8.79 7.26 -14.94
C VAL A 49 9.91 7.66 -15.91
N LYS A 50 11.18 7.42 -15.53
CA LYS A 50 12.33 7.70 -16.40
C LYS A 50 12.33 6.84 -17.67
N SER A 51 11.90 5.57 -17.59
CA SER A 51 11.80 4.68 -18.74
C SER A 51 10.77 5.15 -19.78
N LYS A 52 9.82 5.99 -19.35
CA LYS A 52 8.78 6.62 -20.18
C LYS A 52 9.14 8.06 -20.59
N GLU A 53 10.40 8.45 -20.41
CA GLU A 53 10.94 9.76 -20.78
C GLU A 53 10.27 10.95 -20.06
N HIS A 54 9.69 10.70 -18.86
CA HIS A 54 9.16 11.74 -18.00
C HIS A 54 10.16 12.12 -16.90
N GLU A 55 10.05 13.38 -16.43
CA GLU A 55 10.81 13.86 -15.29
C GLU A 55 10.02 13.65 -14.00
N ILE A 56 10.70 13.18 -12.93
CA ILE A 56 10.10 12.94 -11.62
C ILE A 56 10.94 13.52 -10.50
N LYS A 57 10.27 14.08 -9.49
CA LYS A 57 10.83 14.45 -8.18
C LYS A 57 10.10 13.73 -7.08
N LEU A 58 10.77 12.77 -6.46
CA LEU A 58 10.28 12.07 -5.28
C LEU A 58 10.76 12.79 -4.03
N LEU A 59 9.81 13.33 -3.27
CA LEU A 59 10.04 14.13 -2.06
C LEU A 59 9.61 13.30 -0.83
N LYS A 60 10.50 13.16 0.12
CA LYS A 60 10.26 12.39 1.36
C LYS A 60 10.60 13.29 2.54
N PHE A 61 9.60 13.76 3.26
CA PHE A 61 9.78 14.60 4.44
C PHE A 61 8.64 14.43 5.43
N PRO A 62 8.87 14.69 6.73
CA PRO A 62 7.82 14.58 7.72
C PRO A 62 6.81 15.72 7.56
N ILE A 63 5.54 15.35 7.49
CA ILE A 63 4.40 16.28 7.50
C ILE A 63 3.67 16.09 8.83
N ASP A 64 3.43 17.18 9.55
CA ASP A 64 2.73 17.16 10.84
C ASP A 64 1.20 17.04 10.63
N ASP A 65 0.82 16.06 9.83
CA ASP A 65 -0.55 15.64 9.58
C ASP A 65 -0.52 14.14 9.27
N THR A 66 -0.88 13.32 10.25
CA THR A 66 -0.88 11.86 10.11
C THR A 66 -2.04 11.34 9.24
N GLU A 67 -3.00 12.19 8.91
CA GLU A 67 -4.07 11.85 7.97
C GLU A 67 -3.59 11.92 6.51
N LEU A 68 -2.65 12.80 6.19
CA LEU A 68 -2.05 12.90 4.87
C LEU A 68 -0.91 11.89 4.69
N TRP A 69 -1.07 10.92 3.79
CA TRP A 69 -0.09 9.88 3.55
C TRP A 69 0.85 10.19 2.40
N ALA A 70 0.29 10.60 1.27
CA ALA A 70 1.04 10.96 0.08
C ALA A 70 0.23 11.90 -0.82
N PHE A 71 0.88 12.51 -1.79
CA PHE A 71 0.22 13.14 -2.92
C PHE A 71 1.14 13.20 -4.15
N THR A 72 0.50 13.17 -5.32
CA THR A 72 1.16 13.34 -6.61
C THR A 72 0.56 14.54 -7.32
N CYS A 73 1.39 15.36 -7.95
CA CYS A 73 0.94 16.44 -8.82
C CYS A 73 1.88 16.63 -10.01
N LEU A 74 1.34 17.19 -11.09
CA LEU A 74 2.09 17.60 -12.27
C LEU A 74 2.32 19.11 -12.23
N LYS A 75 3.56 19.54 -12.39
CA LYS A 75 3.90 20.96 -12.50
C LYS A 75 5.03 21.15 -13.50
N ASP A 76 4.82 22.00 -14.47
CA ASP A 76 5.79 22.35 -15.53
C ASP A 76 6.35 21.09 -16.25
N GLY A 77 5.51 20.06 -16.46
CA GLY A 77 5.89 18.80 -17.09
C GLY A 77 6.64 17.83 -16.15
N ILE A 78 6.86 18.18 -14.90
CA ILE A 78 7.54 17.36 -13.91
C ILE A 78 6.52 16.71 -12.98
N ILE A 79 6.62 15.40 -12.77
CA ILE A 79 5.80 14.65 -11.82
C ILE A 79 6.43 14.81 -10.43
N PHE A 80 5.69 15.38 -9.49
CA PHE A 80 6.08 15.46 -8.08
C PHE A 80 5.32 14.42 -7.28
N VAL A 81 6.04 13.57 -6.58
CA VAL A 81 5.48 12.59 -5.62
C VAL A 81 5.98 12.94 -4.23
N THR A 82 5.08 13.21 -3.32
CA THR A 82 5.41 13.53 -1.93
C THR A 82 4.93 12.44 -1.01
N ILE A 83 5.82 11.94 -0.15
CA ILE A 83 5.53 10.90 0.84
C ILE A 83 5.75 11.47 2.24
N ASN A 84 4.74 11.34 3.10
CA ASN A 84 4.83 11.74 4.49
C ASN A 84 5.64 10.73 5.31
N THR A 85 6.86 11.11 5.69
CA THR A 85 7.75 10.25 6.49
C THR A 85 7.47 10.28 7.99
N ALA A 86 6.50 11.05 8.45
CA ALA A 86 5.99 10.94 9.83
C ALA A 86 5.19 9.65 10.08
N LEU A 87 4.80 8.94 9.02
CA LEU A 87 4.05 7.69 9.09
C LEU A 87 4.97 6.48 9.27
N PRO A 88 4.46 5.35 9.81
CA PRO A 88 5.14 4.07 9.78
C PRO A 88 5.59 3.68 8.37
N LEU A 89 6.71 2.97 8.25
CA LEU A 89 7.33 2.66 6.96
C LEU A 89 6.40 1.89 6.01
N ASN A 90 5.62 0.95 6.53
CA ASN A 90 4.63 0.21 5.73
C ASN A 90 3.57 1.12 5.11
N ASN A 91 3.13 2.16 5.84
CA ASN A 91 2.18 3.14 5.31
C ASN A 91 2.83 3.99 4.20
N GLN A 92 4.10 4.38 4.38
CA GLN A 92 4.86 5.10 3.35
C GLN A 92 5.03 4.26 2.07
N ILE A 93 5.35 2.96 2.22
CA ILE A 93 5.51 2.03 1.11
C ILE A 93 4.18 1.83 0.38
N PHE A 94 3.11 1.63 1.13
CA PHE A 94 1.78 1.47 0.54
C PHE A 94 1.30 2.74 -0.16
N ALA A 95 1.52 3.90 0.45
CA ALA A 95 1.20 5.19 -0.14
C ALA A 95 1.97 5.41 -1.45
N ALA A 96 3.26 5.09 -1.48
CA ALA A 96 4.04 5.16 -2.72
C ALA A 96 3.51 4.23 -3.82
N ALA A 97 3.10 3.00 -3.46
CA ALA A 97 2.51 2.07 -4.41
C ALA A 97 1.12 2.51 -4.90
N HIS A 98 0.35 3.21 -4.07
CA HIS A 98 -0.91 3.85 -4.45
C HIS A 98 -0.66 4.99 -5.45
N GLU A 99 0.27 5.89 -5.15
CA GLU A 99 0.63 6.99 -6.06
C GLU A 99 1.20 6.48 -7.40
N LEU A 100 1.88 5.34 -7.39
CA LEU A 100 2.33 4.70 -8.62
C LEU A 100 1.16 4.39 -9.57
N TYR A 101 -0.03 4.04 -9.06
CA TYR A 101 -1.20 3.82 -9.90
C TYR A 101 -1.63 5.09 -10.64
N HIS A 102 -1.71 6.23 -9.95
CA HIS A 102 -2.06 7.51 -10.57
C HIS A 102 -1.04 7.92 -11.64
N ILE A 103 0.25 7.74 -11.36
CA ILE A 103 1.33 7.96 -12.33
C ILE A 103 1.19 7.02 -13.54
N TYR A 104 0.90 5.73 -13.29
CA TYR A 104 0.69 4.73 -14.33
C TYR A 104 -0.49 5.13 -15.25
N LYS A 105 -1.61 5.54 -14.65
CA LYS A 105 -2.79 6.01 -15.40
C LYS A 105 -2.47 7.25 -16.24
N TYR A 106 -1.75 8.20 -15.68
CA TYR A 106 -1.32 9.39 -16.42
C TYR A 106 -0.47 9.04 -17.63
N ILE A 107 0.54 8.18 -17.45
CA ILE A 107 1.50 7.85 -18.51
C ILE A 107 0.88 6.93 -19.58
N GLU A 108 0.18 5.85 -19.16
CA GLU A 108 -0.29 4.82 -20.12
C GLU A 108 -1.63 5.18 -20.77
N ASP A 109 -2.53 5.83 -20.04
CA ASP A 109 -3.86 6.15 -20.53
C ASP A 109 -3.96 7.60 -21.08
N SER A 110 -2.85 8.36 -21.05
CA SER A 110 -2.76 9.77 -21.48
C SER A 110 -3.84 10.66 -20.85
N GLN A 111 -4.21 10.36 -19.61
CA GLN A 111 -5.24 11.06 -18.88
C GLN A 111 -4.62 12.13 -17.98
N GLU A 112 -4.33 13.30 -18.53
CA GLU A 112 -3.76 14.44 -17.79
C GLU A 112 -4.61 14.84 -16.56
N GLU A 113 -5.94 14.64 -16.64
CA GLU A 113 -6.85 14.93 -15.52
C GLU A 113 -6.48 14.24 -14.19
N TYR A 114 -5.83 13.07 -14.25
CA TYR A 114 -5.50 12.28 -13.04
C TYR A 114 -4.40 12.91 -12.19
N ILE A 115 -3.53 13.71 -12.77
CA ILE A 115 -2.42 14.34 -12.03
C ILE A 115 -2.54 15.88 -12.00
N GLU A 116 -3.21 16.52 -12.97
CA GLU A 116 -3.37 17.97 -12.97
C GLU A 116 -4.14 18.49 -11.75
N LYS A 117 -5.11 17.73 -11.26
CA LYS A 117 -5.86 18.06 -10.04
C LYS A 117 -5.13 17.68 -8.76
N GLY A 118 -4.01 16.96 -8.85
CA GLY A 118 -3.30 16.37 -7.73
C GLY A 118 -4.05 15.17 -7.13
N SER A 119 -3.44 14.00 -7.08
CA SER A 119 -3.94 12.92 -6.24
C SER A 119 -3.47 13.17 -4.80
N ILE A 120 -4.34 12.99 -3.83
CA ILE A 120 -4.04 13.16 -2.41
C ILE A 120 -4.53 11.91 -1.71
N LEU A 121 -3.61 11.07 -1.24
CA LEU A 121 -3.95 9.92 -0.41
C LEU A 121 -4.02 10.35 1.05
N THR A 122 -5.20 10.24 1.63
CA THR A 122 -5.42 10.46 3.05
C THR A 122 -5.77 9.15 3.76
N ARG A 123 -5.67 9.14 5.10
CA ARG A 123 -6.15 8.01 5.91
C ARG A 123 -7.63 7.70 5.64
N LYS A 124 -8.42 8.72 5.33
CA LYS A 124 -9.84 8.59 5.02
C LYS A 124 -10.10 7.73 3.80
N ASP A 125 -9.27 7.84 2.77
CA ASP A 125 -9.37 7.04 1.55
C ASP A 125 -9.14 5.53 1.81
N PHE A 126 -8.65 5.21 2.99
CA PHE A 126 -8.49 3.85 3.51
C PHE A 126 -9.61 3.42 4.45
N ASP A 127 -10.18 4.35 5.20
CA ASP A 127 -11.05 4.08 6.34
C ASP A 127 -12.53 4.42 6.09
N GLU A 128 -12.86 5.23 5.06
CA GLU A 128 -14.20 5.78 4.86
C GLU A 128 -15.04 5.05 3.81
N GLU A 129 -16.35 5.29 3.92
CA GLU A 129 -17.40 4.66 3.13
C GLU A 129 -17.45 5.13 1.68
N ASP A 130 -16.95 6.34 1.41
CA ASP A 130 -17.05 7.04 0.14
C ASP A 130 -15.69 7.22 -0.58
N VAL A 131 -14.90 6.14 -0.62
CA VAL A 131 -13.66 6.10 -1.42
C VAL A 131 -14.02 6.23 -2.90
N SER A 132 -13.33 7.11 -3.62
CA SER A 132 -13.52 7.26 -5.06
C SER A 132 -13.25 5.95 -5.80
N GLU A 133 -13.83 5.78 -6.99
CA GLU A 133 -13.53 4.58 -7.80
C GLU A 133 -12.05 4.49 -8.16
N GLU A 134 -11.43 5.61 -8.38
CA GLU A 134 -10.01 5.72 -8.71
C GLU A 134 -9.12 5.31 -7.53
N ASP A 135 -9.38 5.82 -6.33
CA ASP A 135 -8.62 5.45 -5.13
C ASP A 135 -8.81 3.98 -4.76
N ARG A 136 -9.99 3.44 -5.04
CA ARG A 136 -10.26 2.01 -4.88
C ARG A 136 -9.41 1.16 -5.83
N GLU A 137 -9.24 1.60 -7.06
CA GLU A 137 -8.32 0.97 -8.03
C GLU A 137 -6.87 1.13 -7.58
N ALA A 138 -6.48 2.32 -7.14
CA ALA A 138 -5.13 2.59 -6.67
C ALA A 138 -4.76 1.74 -5.44
N ASN A 139 -5.70 1.60 -4.49
CA ASN A 139 -5.53 0.71 -3.34
C ASN A 139 -5.38 -0.76 -3.75
N ALA A 140 -6.21 -1.22 -4.70
CA ALA A 140 -6.12 -2.58 -5.23
C ALA A 140 -4.81 -2.81 -6.00
N PHE A 141 -4.39 -1.85 -6.83
CA PHE A 141 -3.13 -1.90 -7.56
C PHE A 141 -1.93 -1.96 -6.60
N ALA A 142 -1.90 -1.10 -5.59
CA ALA A 142 -0.86 -1.12 -4.56
C ALA A 142 -0.74 -2.50 -3.89
N ALA A 143 -1.87 -3.11 -3.50
CA ALA A 143 -1.88 -4.43 -2.91
C ALA A 143 -1.42 -5.54 -3.88
N LEU A 144 -1.75 -5.43 -5.17
CA LEU A 144 -1.31 -6.35 -6.23
C LEU A 144 0.20 -6.22 -6.51
N ILE A 145 0.74 -5.01 -6.44
CA ILE A 145 2.17 -4.74 -6.63
C ILE A 145 2.99 -5.23 -5.43
N LEU A 146 2.58 -4.91 -4.21
CA LEU A 146 3.35 -5.20 -2.99
C LEU A 146 3.26 -6.68 -2.58
N ALA A 147 2.07 -7.26 -2.64
CA ALA A 147 1.79 -8.63 -2.18
C ALA A 147 1.01 -9.45 -3.21
N PRO A 148 1.61 -9.81 -4.36
CA PRO A 148 0.95 -10.63 -5.35
C PRO A 148 0.62 -12.01 -4.79
N LYS A 149 -0.50 -12.59 -5.21
CA LYS A 149 -1.03 -13.86 -4.71
C LYS A 149 0.01 -14.99 -4.78
N GLU A 150 0.75 -15.05 -5.85
CA GLU A 150 1.79 -16.08 -6.09
C GLU A 150 2.90 -16.02 -5.04
N GLN A 151 3.30 -14.80 -4.63
CA GLN A 151 4.30 -14.61 -3.59
C GLN A 151 3.75 -14.92 -2.19
N ILE A 152 2.48 -14.62 -1.92
CA ILE A 152 1.80 -15.03 -0.69
C ILE A 152 1.78 -16.57 -0.62
N GLU A 153 1.36 -17.26 -1.67
CA GLU A 153 1.33 -18.72 -1.72
C GLU A 153 2.72 -19.35 -1.58
N LYS A 154 3.73 -18.74 -2.20
CA LYS A 154 5.13 -19.17 -2.06
C LYS A 154 5.59 -19.03 -0.60
N GLN A 155 5.30 -17.91 0.05
CA GLN A 155 5.68 -17.66 1.43
C GLN A 155 4.96 -18.60 2.41
N ILE A 156 3.67 -18.90 2.18
CA ILE A 156 2.94 -19.91 2.96
C ILE A 156 3.61 -21.26 2.89
N LYS A 157 4.00 -21.71 1.69
CA LYS A 157 4.69 -23.00 1.49
C LYS A 157 6.06 -23.05 2.19
N ILE A 158 6.80 -21.95 2.18
CA ILE A 158 8.12 -21.86 2.81
C ILE A 158 8.01 -21.89 4.34
N THR A 159 7.03 -21.19 4.90
CA THR A 159 6.87 -21.04 6.37
C THR A 159 6.03 -22.12 7.02
N GLY A 160 5.26 -22.90 6.22
CA GLY A 160 4.31 -23.90 6.73
C GLY A 160 3.12 -23.31 7.50
N ARG A 161 2.79 -22.02 7.29
CA ARG A 161 1.71 -21.34 8.02
C ARG A 161 0.34 -21.79 7.52
N GLU A 162 -0.55 -22.12 8.42
CA GLU A 162 -1.87 -22.69 8.11
C GLU A 162 -3.04 -21.74 8.41
N PHE A 163 -2.82 -20.49 8.77
CA PHE A 163 -3.90 -19.51 9.07
C PHE A 163 -5.01 -20.09 9.98
N THR A 164 -4.61 -20.83 10.99
CA THR A 164 -5.52 -21.40 11.97
C THR A 164 -5.92 -20.37 13.02
N ASP A 165 -7.05 -20.59 13.67
CA ASP A 165 -7.61 -19.79 14.75
C ASP A 165 -7.80 -18.29 14.40
N SER A 166 -7.11 -17.40 15.11
CA SER A 166 -7.23 -15.96 14.88
C SER A 166 -6.46 -15.46 13.66
N GLY A 167 -5.53 -16.24 13.13
CA GLY A 167 -4.64 -15.82 12.05
C GLY A 167 -3.74 -14.63 12.37
N LEU A 168 -3.70 -14.22 13.64
CA LEU A 168 -3.06 -12.99 14.10
C LEU A 168 -1.55 -12.97 13.82
N TYR A 169 -0.84 -14.03 14.22
CA TYR A 169 0.61 -14.13 14.02
C TYR A 169 0.96 -14.27 12.53
N ASP A 170 0.11 -14.92 11.76
CA ASP A 170 0.30 -15.04 10.33
C ASP A 170 0.14 -13.67 9.66
N LEU A 171 -0.87 -12.90 10.05
CA LEU A 171 -1.07 -11.53 9.57
C LEU A 171 0.14 -10.65 9.86
N ILE A 172 0.67 -10.67 11.09
CA ILE A 172 1.88 -9.91 11.48
C ILE A 172 3.07 -10.29 10.59
N HIS A 173 3.30 -11.58 10.40
CA HIS A 173 4.37 -12.06 9.54
C HIS A 173 4.25 -11.53 8.12
N PHE A 174 3.04 -11.59 7.52
CA PHE A 174 2.82 -11.11 6.15
C PHE A 174 2.88 -9.58 6.05
N MET A 175 2.41 -8.85 7.07
CA MET A 175 2.59 -7.40 7.16
C MET A 175 4.07 -7.02 7.12
N ASP A 176 4.91 -7.69 7.90
CA ASP A 176 6.36 -7.44 7.89
C ASP A 176 6.99 -7.86 6.57
N TYR A 177 6.72 -9.06 6.10
CA TYR A 177 7.33 -9.60 4.90
C TYR A 177 7.05 -8.77 3.65
N PHE A 178 5.79 -8.33 3.45
CA PHE A 178 5.37 -7.56 2.28
C PHE A 178 5.38 -6.05 2.47
N ALA A 179 5.72 -5.57 3.65
CA ALA A 179 5.67 -4.16 4.00
C ALA A 179 4.30 -3.51 3.76
N MET A 180 3.23 -4.20 4.14
CA MET A 180 1.86 -3.70 3.96
C MET A 180 1.23 -3.23 5.27
N PRO A 181 0.39 -2.18 5.25
CA PRO A 181 -0.37 -1.76 6.43
C PRO A 181 -1.42 -2.82 6.81
N TYR A 182 -1.80 -2.79 8.09
CA TYR A 182 -2.72 -3.75 8.71
C TYR A 182 -3.96 -4.06 7.86
N LYS A 183 -4.76 -3.03 7.58
CA LYS A 183 -6.01 -3.21 6.83
C LYS A 183 -5.78 -3.74 5.42
N GLY A 184 -4.76 -3.20 4.75
CA GLY A 184 -4.38 -3.66 3.41
C GLY A 184 -4.02 -5.13 3.38
N MET A 185 -3.28 -5.64 4.38
CA MET A 185 -2.90 -7.04 4.45
C MET A 185 -4.09 -7.95 4.81
N VAL A 186 -4.99 -7.53 5.73
CA VAL A 186 -6.24 -8.27 6.02
C VAL A 186 -7.05 -8.46 4.74
N LEU A 187 -7.31 -7.37 4.01
CA LEU A 187 -8.09 -7.41 2.77
C LEU A 187 -7.39 -8.25 1.69
N LYS A 188 -6.06 -8.18 1.63
CA LYS A 188 -5.28 -8.98 0.67
C LYS A 188 -5.33 -10.47 0.98
N LEU A 189 -5.22 -10.88 2.22
CA LEU A 189 -5.35 -12.28 2.62
C LEU A 189 -6.77 -12.80 2.42
N PHE A 190 -7.78 -11.96 2.62
CA PHE A 190 -9.17 -12.28 2.28
C PHE A 190 -9.34 -12.46 0.76
N GLU A 191 -8.83 -11.55 -0.08
CA GLU A 191 -8.81 -11.68 -1.54
C GLU A 191 -8.16 -13.00 -1.99
N CYS A 192 -7.08 -13.39 -1.33
CA CYS A 192 -6.38 -14.65 -1.63
C CYS A 192 -7.10 -15.91 -1.10
N GLY A 193 -8.22 -15.75 -0.38
CA GLY A 193 -8.98 -16.84 0.21
C GLY A 193 -8.31 -17.50 1.41
N ARG A 194 -7.44 -16.75 2.12
CA ARG A 194 -6.77 -17.19 3.36
C ARG A 194 -7.58 -16.87 4.60
N TYR A 195 -8.36 -15.82 4.54
CA TYR A 195 -9.38 -15.49 5.53
C TYR A 195 -10.76 -15.68 4.94
N THR A 196 -11.71 -16.12 5.77
CA THR A 196 -13.13 -16.00 5.48
C THR A 196 -13.57 -14.55 5.67
N GLU A 197 -14.74 -14.19 5.17
CA GLU A 197 -15.33 -12.87 5.39
C GLU A 197 -15.48 -12.55 6.88
N GLU A 198 -15.93 -13.54 7.68
CA GLU A 198 -16.09 -13.39 9.12
C GLU A 198 -14.76 -13.12 9.83
N GLN A 199 -13.69 -13.85 9.46
CA GLN A 199 -12.35 -13.63 10.01
C GLN A 199 -11.83 -12.23 9.65
N ALA A 200 -11.99 -11.82 8.40
CA ALA A 200 -11.58 -10.48 7.96
C ALA A 200 -12.38 -9.38 8.69
N ASP A 201 -13.68 -9.57 8.89
CA ASP A 201 -14.54 -8.63 9.61
C ASP A 201 -14.09 -8.46 11.08
N ILE A 202 -13.82 -9.56 11.77
CA ILE A 202 -13.29 -9.56 13.14
C ILE A 202 -11.95 -8.82 13.20
N LEU A 203 -11.02 -9.12 12.30
CA LEU A 203 -9.70 -8.50 12.26
C LEU A 203 -9.75 -7.01 11.95
N LEU A 204 -10.71 -6.53 11.18
CA LEU A 204 -10.90 -5.12 10.86
C LEU A 204 -11.55 -4.30 11.98
N GLN A 205 -12.04 -4.94 13.05
CA GLN A 205 -12.57 -4.24 14.21
C GLN A 205 -11.46 -3.56 15.03
N SER A 206 -11.80 -2.43 15.66
CA SER A 206 -10.82 -1.62 16.41
C SER A 206 -10.13 -2.38 17.56
N GLU A 207 -10.84 -3.28 18.23
CA GLU A 207 -10.27 -4.11 19.30
C GLU A 207 -9.23 -5.10 18.77
N SER A 208 -9.53 -5.76 17.68
CA SER A 208 -8.58 -6.67 17.02
C SER A 208 -7.33 -5.95 16.56
N ARG A 209 -7.48 -4.73 16.04
CA ARG A 209 -6.33 -3.90 15.66
C ARG A 209 -5.41 -3.63 16.84
N LYS A 210 -5.94 -3.20 18.00
CA LYS A 210 -5.14 -2.93 19.19
C LYS A 210 -4.39 -4.18 19.66
N THR A 211 -5.09 -5.31 19.73
CA THR A 211 -4.48 -6.60 20.12
C THR A 211 -3.36 -7.01 19.16
N LEU A 212 -3.57 -6.77 17.85
CA LEU A 212 -2.59 -7.06 16.84
C LEU A 212 -1.35 -6.17 16.97
N GLU A 213 -1.53 -4.89 17.21
CA GLU A 213 -0.43 -3.95 17.42
C GLU A 213 0.41 -4.36 18.62
N GLU A 214 -0.24 -4.76 19.73
CA GLU A 214 0.46 -5.27 20.93
C GLU A 214 1.24 -6.56 20.64
N ALA A 215 0.64 -7.50 19.93
CA ALA A 215 1.30 -8.74 19.54
C ALA A 215 2.46 -8.49 18.58
N TYR A 216 2.31 -7.57 17.64
CA TYR A 216 3.37 -7.16 16.72
C TYR A 216 4.57 -6.56 17.46
N ILE A 217 4.33 -5.65 18.40
CA ILE A 217 5.40 -5.07 19.25
C ILE A 217 6.16 -6.17 20.00
N HIS A 218 5.43 -7.15 20.52
CA HIS A 218 6.02 -8.25 21.26
C HIS A 218 6.90 -9.16 20.38
N ASP A 219 6.45 -9.53 19.20
CA ASP A 219 7.10 -10.56 18.36
C ASP A 219 8.10 -9.99 17.34
N CYS A 220 7.82 -8.82 16.78
CA CYS A 220 8.61 -8.23 15.69
C CYS A 220 9.31 -6.93 16.09
N GLY A 221 9.07 -6.44 17.31
CA GLY A 221 9.53 -5.14 17.78
C GLY A 221 8.65 -4.00 17.31
N THR A 222 9.16 -2.76 17.42
CA THR A 222 8.38 -1.55 17.17
C THR A 222 8.50 -1.00 15.75
N ARG A 223 9.32 -1.61 14.91
CA ARG A 223 9.70 -1.09 13.59
C ARG A 223 8.51 -0.63 12.72
N TRP A 224 7.39 -1.34 12.78
CA TRP A 224 6.19 -1.06 11.99
C TRP A 224 5.27 -0.01 12.58
N LEU A 225 5.32 0.11 13.90
CA LEU A 225 4.45 0.96 14.69
C LEU A 225 5.15 2.25 15.14
N GLU A 226 6.47 2.34 14.92
CA GLU A 226 7.21 3.55 15.25
C GLU A 226 6.76 4.71 14.35
N PRO A 227 6.25 5.79 14.94
CA PRO A 227 6.06 7.03 14.21
C PRO A 227 7.42 7.51 13.72
N THR A 228 7.59 7.60 12.41
CA THR A 228 8.87 8.05 11.84
C THR A 228 9.06 9.55 11.94
N PHE A 229 8.01 10.29 12.33
CA PHE A 229 8.06 11.75 12.43
C PHE A 229 9.13 12.24 13.40
N GLU A 230 9.12 11.75 14.64
CA GLU A 230 10.10 12.18 15.65
C GLU A 230 11.53 11.80 15.27
N ASN A 231 11.72 10.60 14.73
CA ASN A 231 13.03 10.12 14.28
C ASN A 231 13.52 10.93 13.07
N ASN A 232 12.65 11.22 12.11
CA ASN A 232 13.01 12.04 10.95
C ASN A 232 13.21 13.50 11.33
N LEU A 233 12.41 14.04 12.25
CA LEU A 233 12.59 15.40 12.76
C LEU A 233 13.90 15.55 13.53
N ALA A 234 14.27 14.55 14.34
CA ALA A 234 15.56 14.53 15.02
C ALA A 234 16.72 14.49 14.03
N SER A 235 16.63 13.68 12.98
CA SER A 235 17.62 13.61 11.91
C SER A 235 17.74 14.93 11.14
N LEU A 236 16.62 15.58 10.83
CA LEU A 236 16.61 16.89 10.17
C LEU A 236 17.22 17.99 11.06
N LYS A 237 16.94 17.98 12.36
CA LYS A 237 17.55 18.92 13.33
C LYS A 237 19.04 18.73 13.50
N ALA A 238 19.56 17.53 13.27
CA ALA A 238 20.98 17.24 13.32
C ALA A 238 21.74 17.69 12.06
N LEU A 239 21.03 18.02 10.98
CA LEU A 239 21.60 18.51 9.71
C LEU A 239 21.63 20.04 9.61
N VAL A 240 21.05 20.76 10.57
CA VAL A 240 21.02 22.22 10.68
C VAL A 240 21.94 22.65 11.82
#